data_577cdb7d40489ffccdac52657390a6cf
#
_entry.id   577cdb7d40489ffccdac52657390a6cf
#
_cell.length_a   1.000
_cell.length_b   1.000
_cell.length_c   1.000
_cell.angle_alpha   90.00
_cell.angle_beta   90.00
_cell.angle_gamma   90.00
#
_symmetry.space_group_name_H-M   'P 1'
#
loop_
_entity.id
_entity.type
_entity.pdbx_description
1 polymer ?
#
loop_
_entity_poly.entity_id
_entity_poly.type
_entity_poly.pdbx_seq_one_letter_code
_entity_poly.pdbx_strand_id
1 'polypeptide(L)'
;LYDNLESTLEILSKNYFLGIISNCQCGYIEAFLFAHKLEKYFSDFEMSGRTNLTKGENIKLVMERNGIDNALYLGDTIGDQLAAKDAEIPFVFASYGFGTTENPEYTISSFDELPKVAEKILG
;
A
#
# COMPACT_ATOMS: atom_id res chain seq x y z
N LEU A 1 -7.27 -9.99 -12.93
CA LEU A 1 -6.09 -9.86 -12.08
C LEU A 1 -4.88 -10.46 -12.76
N TYR A 2 -3.71 -10.01 -12.34
CA TYR A 2 -2.45 -10.53 -12.85
C TYR A 2 -2.17 -11.91 -12.25
N ASP A 3 -1.61 -12.80 -13.05
CA ASP A 3 -1.38 -14.19 -12.64
C ASP A 3 -0.56 -14.32 -11.36
N ASN A 4 0.40 -13.41 -11.15
CA ASN A 4 1.29 -13.46 -9.99
C ASN A 4 0.84 -12.58 -8.81
N LEU A 5 -0.32 -11.95 -8.91
CA LEU A 5 -0.77 -11.03 -7.86
C LEU A 5 -1.03 -11.75 -6.55
N GLU A 6 -1.81 -12.82 -6.60
CA GLU A 6 -2.16 -13.55 -5.38
C GLU A 6 -0.96 -14.23 -4.75
N SER A 7 -0.09 -14.85 -5.56
CA SER A 7 1.11 -15.50 -5.03
C SER A 7 2.05 -14.49 -4.35
N THR A 8 2.16 -13.29 -4.92
CA THR A 8 2.98 -12.23 -4.33
C THR A 8 2.38 -11.74 -3.02
N LEU A 9 1.05 -11.55 -2.97
CA LEU A 9 0.37 -11.16 -1.74
C LEU A 9 0.54 -12.21 -0.65
N GLU A 10 0.48 -13.49 -1.02
CA GLU A 10 0.70 -14.56 -0.06
C GLU A 10 2.09 -14.51 0.55
N ILE A 11 3.12 -14.31 -0.26
CA ILE A 11 4.49 -14.15 0.23
C ILE A 11 4.61 -12.96 1.18
N LEU A 12 4.06 -11.82 0.77
CA LEU A 12 4.13 -10.59 1.58
C LEU A 12 3.40 -10.76 2.90
N SER A 13 2.21 -11.38 2.88
CA SER A 13 1.38 -11.51 4.08
C SER A 13 1.98 -12.43 5.13
N LYS A 14 2.85 -13.36 4.71
CA LYS A 14 3.56 -14.24 5.65
C LYS A 14 4.67 -13.53 6.40
N ASN A 15 5.21 -12.46 5.83
CA ASN A 15 6.38 -11.77 6.38
C ASN A 15 6.07 -10.36 6.89
N TYR A 16 4.97 -9.75 6.44
CA TYR A 16 4.65 -8.36 6.74
C TYR A 16 3.18 -8.18 7.01
N PHE A 17 2.85 -7.14 7.77
CA PHE A 17 1.49 -6.64 7.88
C PHE A 17 1.13 -5.91 6.58
N LEU A 18 0.00 -6.25 5.99
CA LEU A 18 -0.47 -5.58 4.76
C LEU A 18 -1.72 -4.75 5.06
N GLY A 19 -1.70 -3.51 4.57
CA GLY A 19 -2.83 -2.61 4.71
C GLY A 19 -3.11 -1.89 3.39
N ILE A 20 -4.29 -1.34 3.27
CA ILE A 20 -4.69 -0.54 2.10
C ILE A 20 -5.12 0.84 2.57
N ILE A 21 -4.58 1.85 1.91
CA ILE A 21 -4.97 3.25 2.14
C ILE A 21 -5.46 3.82 0.81
N SER A 22 -6.62 4.45 0.83
CA SER A 22 -7.24 4.94 -0.40
C SER A 22 -8.00 6.24 -0.17
N ASN A 23 -8.24 6.98 -1.26
CA ASN A 23 -9.15 8.11 -1.29
C ASN A 23 -10.57 7.71 -1.72
N CYS A 24 -10.80 6.42 -1.93
CA CYS A 24 -12.11 5.91 -2.37
C CYS A 24 -13.17 6.12 -1.29
N GLN A 25 -14.43 6.11 -1.73
CA GLN A 25 -15.55 6.16 -0.79
C GLN A 25 -15.61 4.87 0.02
N CYS A 26 -16.15 5.01 1.23
CA CYS A 26 -16.33 3.89 2.15
C CYS A 26 -17.08 2.74 1.48
N GLY A 27 -16.58 1.53 1.64
CA GLY A 27 -17.16 0.31 1.08
C GLY A 27 -16.58 -0.12 -0.26
N TYR A 28 -15.92 0.78 -0.98
CA TYR A 28 -15.36 0.44 -2.28
C TYR A 28 -14.24 -0.60 -2.19
N ILE A 29 -13.31 -0.39 -1.26
CA ILE A 29 -12.19 -1.33 -1.07
C ILE A 29 -12.72 -2.67 -0.60
N GLU A 30 -13.67 -2.68 0.32
CA GLU A 30 -14.26 -3.92 0.83
C GLU A 30 -14.90 -4.72 -0.31
N ALA A 31 -15.66 -4.05 -1.18
CA ALA A 31 -16.27 -4.70 -2.32
C ALA A 31 -15.24 -5.28 -3.29
N PHE A 32 -14.15 -4.53 -3.54
CA PHE A 32 -13.07 -5.01 -4.40
C PHE A 32 -12.42 -6.26 -3.83
N LEU A 33 -12.05 -6.22 -2.56
CA LEU A 33 -11.38 -7.35 -1.91
C LEU A 33 -12.27 -8.59 -1.89
N PHE A 34 -13.55 -8.41 -1.60
CA PHE A 34 -14.51 -9.51 -1.58
C PHE A 34 -14.67 -10.12 -2.97
N ALA A 35 -14.83 -9.28 -3.99
CA ALA A 35 -15.02 -9.75 -5.38
C ALA A 35 -13.83 -10.55 -5.90
N HIS A 36 -12.62 -10.22 -5.45
CA HIS A 36 -11.39 -10.88 -5.89
C HIS A 36 -10.84 -11.87 -4.87
N LYS A 37 -11.51 -12.05 -3.73
CA LYS A 37 -11.13 -12.98 -2.66
C LYS A 37 -9.72 -12.70 -2.12
N LEU A 38 -9.38 -11.41 -2.03
CA LEU A 38 -8.05 -10.97 -1.59
C LEU A 38 -8.03 -10.46 -0.15
N GLU A 39 -9.18 -10.33 0.50
CA GLU A 39 -9.29 -9.77 1.84
C GLU A 39 -8.47 -10.53 2.88
N LYS A 40 -8.23 -11.80 2.67
CA LYS A 40 -7.46 -12.64 3.60
C LYS A 40 -5.99 -12.22 3.72
N TYR A 41 -5.47 -11.46 2.74
CA TYR A 41 -4.07 -11.02 2.76
C TYR A 41 -3.87 -9.68 3.46
N PHE A 42 -4.95 -8.94 3.69
CA PHE A 42 -4.89 -7.61 4.27
C PHE A 42 -5.44 -7.61 5.68
N SER A 43 -4.67 -7.06 6.61
CA SER A 43 -5.03 -7.03 8.02
C SER A 43 -5.79 -5.77 8.41
N ASP A 44 -5.68 -4.71 7.62
CA ASP A 44 -6.37 -3.45 7.92
C ASP A 44 -6.49 -2.63 6.64
N PHE A 45 -7.42 -1.68 6.64
CA PHE A 45 -7.56 -0.72 5.56
C PHE A 45 -8.21 0.56 6.10
N GLU A 46 -7.98 1.67 5.39
CA GLU A 46 -8.61 2.93 5.73
C GLU A 46 -8.80 3.76 4.46
N MET A 47 -9.73 4.70 4.51
CA MET A 47 -10.06 5.52 3.36
C MET A 47 -10.58 6.88 3.80
N SER A 48 -10.30 7.92 3.00
CA SER A 48 -10.67 9.29 3.33
C SER A 48 -12.18 9.50 3.44
N GLY A 49 -12.98 8.75 2.66
CA GLY A 49 -14.43 8.83 2.76
C GLY A 49 -14.98 8.37 4.10
N ARG A 50 -14.21 7.57 4.86
CA ARG A 50 -14.63 7.06 6.16
C ARG A 50 -14.08 7.91 7.31
N THR A 51 -12.82 8.35 7.21
CA THR A 51 -12.14 9.04 8.30
C THR A 51 -12.18 10.56 8.17
N ASN A 52 -12.38 11.08 6.96
CA ASN A 52 -12.21 12.50 6.62
C ASN A 52 -10.78 12.99 6.80
N LEU A 53 -9.81 12.07 6.81
CA LEU A 53 -8.39 12.38 6.90
C LEU A 53 -7.73 12.33 5.53
N THR A 54 -6.58 12.96 5.40
CA THR A 54 -5.76 12.83 4.19
C THR A 54 -5.18 11.42 4.10
N LYS A 55 -4.67 11.07 2.93
CA LYS A 55 -4.05 9.76 2.73
C LYS A 55 -2.86 9.55 3.68
N GLY A 56 -2.00 10.56 3.84
CA GLY A 56 -0.88 10.47 4.77
C GLY A 56 -1.30 10.31 6.22
N GLU A 57 -2.35 11.01 6.62
CA GLU A 57 -2.91 10.87 7.97
C GLU A 57 -3.50 9.48 8.19
N ASN A 58 -4.14 8.91 7.16
CA ASN A 58 -4.67 7.54 7.24
C ASN A 58 -3.54 6.51 7.35
N ILE A 59 -2.42 6.72 6.67
CA ILE A 59 -1.24 5.84 6.82
C ILE A 59 -0.78 5.85 8.28
N LYS A 60 -0.63 7.03 8.86
CA LYS A 60 -0.23 7.16 10.26
C LYS A 60 -1.22 6.49 11.21
N LEU A 61 -2.52 6.67 10.94
CA LEU A 61 -3.57 6.08 11.75
C LEU A 61 -3.48 4.55 11.76
N VAL A 62 -3.35 3.95 10.59
CA VAL A 62 -3.25 2.49 10.47
C VAL A 62 -1.98 1.98 11.15
N MET A 63 -0.86 2.67 10.97
CA MET A 63 0.39 2.29 11.64
C MET A 63 0.25 2.36 13.15
N GLU A 64 -0.29 3.45 13.67
CA GLU A 64 -0.42 3.67 15.10
C GLU A 64 -1.35 2.64 15.76
N ARG A 65 -2.52 2.42 15.19
CA ARG A 65 -3.48 1.50 15.79
C ARG A 65 -3.06 0.03 15.71
N ASN A 66 -2.08 -0.29 14.85
CA ASN A 66 -1.56 -1.65 14.71
C ASN A 66 -0.13 -1.81 15.29
N GLY A 67 0.38 -0.77 15.95
CA GLY A 67 1.69 -0.82 16.57
C GLY A 67 2.85 -0.95 15.61
N ILE A 68 2.72 -0.38 14.42
CA ILE A 68 3.72 -0.47 13.36
C ILE A 68 4.56 0.81 13.36
N ASP A 69 5.88 0.68 13.45
CA ASP A 69 6.81 1.81 13.39
C ASP A 69 7.78 1.74 12.21
N ASN A 70 7.72 0.68 11.41
CA ASN A 70 8.57 0.49 10.23
C ASN A 70 7.72 0.00 9.09
N ALA A 71 7.58 0.80 8.03
CA ALA A 71 6.68 0.51 6.93
C ALA A 71 7.18 1.14 5.64
N LEU A 72 6.62 0.70 4.51
CA LEU A 72 6.75 1.37 3.23
C LEU A 72 5.36 1.56 2.61
N TYR A 73 5.26 2.46 1.66
CA TYR A 73 4.02 2.71 0.94
C TYR A 73 4.24 2.52 -0.56
N LEU A 74 3.43 1.68 -1.17
CA LEU A 74 3.47 1.43 -2.61
C LEU A 74 2.35 2.23 -3.29
N GLY A 75 2.70 2.99 -4.31
CA GLY A 75 1.72 3.76 -5.06
C GLY A 75 2.23 4.15 -6.44
N ASP A 76 1.38 4.80 -7.23
CA ASP A 76 1.69 5.14 -8.61
C ASP A 76 1.46 6.62 -8.96
N THR A 77 1.22 7.48 -7.97
CA THR A 77 0.96 8.90 -8.20
C THR A 77 1.82 9.78 -7.32
N ILE A 78 1.92 11.06 -7.68
CA ILE A 78 2.56 12.07 -6.85
C ILE A 78 1.82 12.19 -5.51
N GLY A 79 0.49 12.07 -5.52
CA GLY A 79 -0.29 12.10 -4.29
C GLY A 79 0.09 10.97 -3.33
N ASP A 80 0.35 9.78 -3.85
CA ASP A 80 0.82 8.65 -3.06
C ASP A 80 2.22 8.93 -2.49
N GLN A 81 3.10 9.50 -3.31
CA GLN A 81 4.45 9.86 -2.88
C GLN A 81 4.42 10.89 -1.75
N LEU A 82 3.57 11.92 -1.89
CA LEU A 82 3.42 12.93 -0.85
C LEU A 82 2.81 12.35 0.43
N ALA A 83 1.90 11.39 0.30
CA ALA A 83 1.30 10.72 1.46
C ALA A 83 2.35 9.95 2.25
N ALA A 84 3.24 9.23 1.57
CA ALA A 84 4.33 8.51 2.22
C ALA A 84 5.28 9.48 2.92
N LYS A 85 5.57 10.61 2.29
CA LYS A 85 6.41 11.65 2.88
C LYS A 85 5.78 12.24 4.14
N ASP A 86 4.48 12.51 4.10
CA ASP A 86 3.74 13.01 5.26
C ASP A 86 3.78 12.01 6.42
N ALA A 87 3.70 10.72 6.11
CA ALA A 87 3.76 9.65 7.11
C ALA A 87 5.20 9.32 7.52
N GLU A 88 6.18 9.94 6.88
CA GLU A 88 7.61 9.75 7.16
C GLU A 88 8.07 8.30 6.93
N ILE A 89 7.55 7.67 5.87
CA ILE A 89 7.94 6.31 5.48
C ILE A 89 8.43 6.29 4.03
N PRO A 90 9.25 5.30 3.67
CA PRO A 90 9.72 5.15 2.29
C PRO A 90 8.57 4.93 1.31
N PHE A 91 8.74 5.45 0.10
CA PHE A 91 7.79 5.29 -0.99
C PHE A 91 8.39 4.40 -2.07
N VAL A 92 7.60 3.45 -2.58
CA VAL A 92 7.97 2.61 -3.73
C VAL A 92 7.03 2.97 -4.88
N PHE A 93 7.60 3.36 -6.01
CA PHE A 93 6.81 3.72 -7.18
C PHE A 93 6.48 2.48 -8.02
N ALA A 94 5.18 2.28 -8.26
CA ALA A 94 4.68 1.24 -9.15
C ALA A 94 4.59 1.79 -10.56
N SER A 95 5.63 1.62 -11.38
CA SER A 95 5.70 2.21 -12.72
C SER A 95 4.69 1.61 -13.69
N TYR A 96 4.11 0.47 -13.36
CA TYR A 96 3.08 -0.17 -14.17
C TYR A 96 1.67 0.41 -13.92
N GLY A 97 1.54 1.37 -13.02
CA GLY A 97 0.28 2.07 -12.79
C GLY A 97 0.03 3.17 -13.82
N PHE A 98 -0.97 4.00 -13.55
CA PHE A 98 -1.40 5.03 -14.49
C PHE A 98 -0.82 6.41 -14.22
N GLY A 99 -0.21 6.61 -13.07
CA GLY A 99 0.30 7.91 -12.68
C GLY A 99 1.80 8.05 -12.88
N THR A 100 2.33 9.16 -12.39
CA THR A 100 3.76 9.47 -12.40
C THR A 100 4.17 10.02 -11.04
N THR A 101 5.48 9.99 -10.77
CA THR A 101 6.05 10.59 -9.57
C THR A 101 7.31 11.36 -9.94
N GLU A 102 7.93 12.02 -8.96
CA GLU A 102 9.16 12.77 -9.16
C GLU A 102 10.30 12.11 -8.38
N ASN A 103 11.35 11.69 -9.11
CA ASN A 103 12.58 11.16 -8.54
C ASN A 103 12.34 10.12 -7.43
N PRO A 104 11.59 9.03 -7.73
CA PRO A 104 11.32 8.02 -6.71
C PRO A 104 12.61 7.32 -6.30
N GLU A 105 12.76 7.09 -5.00
CA GLU A 105 13.94 6.38 -4.47
C GLU A 105 13.92 4.91 -4.86
N TYR A 106 12.72 4.31 -4.89
CA TYR A 106 12.53 2.92 -5.26
C TYR A 106 11.46 2.82 -6.33
N THR A 107 11.66 1.94 -7.30
CA THR A 107 10.71 1.72 -8.40
C THR A 107 10.60 0.24 -8.68
N ILE A 108 9.36 -0.24 -8.89
CA ILE A 108 9.12 -1.60 -9.38
C ILE A 108 8.32 -1.51 -10.67
N SER A 109 8.62 -2.38 -11.62
CA SER A 109 7.94 -2.46 -12.91
C SER A 109 6.88 -3.56 -12.95
N SER A 110 6.83 -4.39 -11.91
CA SER A 110 5.79 -5.39 -11.75
C SER A 110 5.63 -5.69 -10.26
N PHE A 111 4.43 -6.09 -9.85
CA PHE A 111 4.12 -6.27 -8.43
C PHE A 111 4.96 -7.36 -7.78
N ASP A 112 5.36 -8.38 -8.54
CA ASP A 112 6.16 -9.48 -8.02
C ASP A 112 7.60 -9.08 -7.64
N GLU A 113 8.01 -7.87 -7.95
CA GLU A 113 9.30 -7.32 -7.49
C GLU A 113 9.21 -6.79 -6.06
N LEU A 114 8.02 -6.56 -5.54
CA LEU A 114 7.84 -5.92 -4.23
C LEU A 114 8.47 -6.71 -3.07
N PRO A 115 8.39 -8.05 -3.00
CA PRO A 115 9.01 -8.77 -1.89
C PRO A 115 10.50 -8.48 -1.71
N LYS A 116 11.25 -8.38 -2.79
CA LYS A 116 12.68 -8.06 -2.73
C LYS A 116 12.92 -6.65 -2.22
N VAL A 117 12.13 -5.69 -2.69
CA VAL A 117 12.24 -4.30 -2.29
C VAL A 117 11.84 -4.15 -0.82
N ALA A 118 10.77 -4.82 -0.40
CA ALA A 118 10.33 -4.79 0.99
C ALA A 118 11.41 -5.36 1.92
N GLU A 119 12.06 -6.45 1.55
CA GLU A 119 13.15 -7.02 2.33
C GLU A 119 14.31 -6.03 2.45
N LYS A 120 14.64 -5.34 1.37
CA LYS A 120 15.71 -4.35 1.36
C LYS A 120 15.41 -3.16 2.26
N ILE A 121 14.16 -2.71 2.29
CA ILE A 121 13.75 -1.53 3.05
C ILE A 121 13.44 -1.87 4.51
N LEU A 122 12.71 -2.95 4.74
CA LEU A 122 12.18 -3.29 6.06
C LEU A 122 12.98 -4.38 6.79
N GLY A 123 13.69 -5.18 6.04
CA GLY A 123 14.48 -6.27 6.61
C GLY A 123 13.77 -7.58 6.77
#